data_daf3634d63dc4d803c440331420050f8
#
_entry.id   daf3634d63dc4d803c440331420050f8
#
_cell.length_a   1.000
_cell.length_b   1.000
_cell.length_c   1.000
_cell.angle_alpha   90.00
_cell.angle_beta   90.00
_cell.angle_gamma   90.00
#
_symmetry.space_group_name_H-M   'P 1'
#
loop_
_entity.id
_entity.type
_entity.pdbx_description
1 polymer ?
#
loop_
_entity_poly.entity_id
_entity_poly.type
_entity_poly.pdbx_seq_one_letter_code
_entity_poly.pdbx_strand_id
1 'polypeptide(L)'
;LGPSVLGYFFPDVFQALFPPESLTNLELLSQVGLVLFMFVIGMELDFSVLKNKINETLVISHAGILVPFFLGIVASYWIYEEYAAAQTAFLPFALFIGISMSITAFPVLARIIQERNMTKTSLGTLAIASAANDDVTAWCLLAVVIAIAKAGTFASALYAIGLTALYIIIMFMVVRPFLKKVGEVYANQEVINKTFVALILLILIISSTLTEIIGIHALFGAFMAGVVMPPSIGFRKVMMEKVEDIALVFFLPLFFAFTGLRTEIGSVSYTHLRAHETS
;
A
#
# COMPACT_ATOMS: atom_id res chain seq x y z
N LEU A 1 -9.00 -14.26 15.88
CA LEU A 1 -8.65 -14.52 17.30
C LEU A 1 -8.40 -13.26 18.14
N GLY A 2 -8.58 -12.05 17.59
CA GLY A 2 -8.37 -10.77 18.28
C GLY A 2 -9.35 -10.51 19.44
N PRO A 3 -9.49 -9.24 19.87
CA PRO A 3 -10.34 -8.86 21.01
C PRO A 3 -11.79 -9.32 20.86
N SER A 4 -12.30 -9.40 19.64
CA SER A 4 -13.68 -9.82 19.35
C SER A 4 -13.98 -11.30 19.65
N VAL A 5 -13.00 -12.19 19.67
CA VAL A 5 -13.17 -13.61 19.96
C VAL A 5 -12.42 -13.98 21.23
N LEU A 6 -11.10 -13.93 21.22
CA LEU A 6 -10.30 -14.31 22.39
C LEU A 6 -10.54 -13.35 23.58
N GLY A 7 -10.57 -12.04 23.31
CA GLY A 7 -10.84 -11.05 24.37
C GLY A 7 -12.26 -11.10 24.91
N TYR A 8 -13.23 -11.51 24.10
CA TYR A 8 -14.62 -11.67 24.54
C TYR A 8 -14.84 -12.90 25.42
N PHE A 9 -14.32 -14.07 24.99
CA PHE A 9 -14.52 -15.34 25.73
C PHE A 9 -13.52 -15.55 26.86
N PHE A 10 -12.28 -15.03 26.74
CA PHE A 10 -11.20 -15.24 27.69
C PHE A 10 -10.40 -13.96 27.91
N PRO A 11 -10.99 -12.92 28.55
CA PRO A 11 -10.35 -11.61 28.70
C PRO A 11 -9.02 -11.65 29.46
N ASP A 12 -8.91 -12.45 30.51
CA ASP A 12 -7.69 -12.57 31.31
C ASP A 12 -6.55 -13.21 30.50
N VAL A 13 -6.87 -14.21 29.69
CA VAL A 13 -5.89 -14.86 28.81
C VAL A 13 -5.43 -13.89 27.71
N PHE A 14 -6.37 -13.12 27.17
CA PHE A 14 -6.06 -12.13 26.15
C PHE A 14 -5.13 -11.05 26.69
N GLN A 15 -5.39 -10.49 27.87
CA GLN A 15 -4.53 -9.49 28.50
C GLN A 15 -3.17 -10.04 28.91
N ALA A 16 -3.10 -11.30 29.35
CA ALA A 16 -1.83 -11.95 29.69
C ALA A 16 -0.95 -12.20 28.45
N LEU A 17 -1.56 -12.57 27.31
CA LEU A 17 -0.84 -12.83 26.06
C LEU A 17 -0.46 -11.54 25.30
N PHE A 18 -1.34 -10.54 25.35
CA PHE A 18 -1.19 -9.30 24.62
C PHE A 18 -1.33 -8.09 25.54
N PRO A 19 -0.39 -7.87 26.48
CA PRO A 19 -0.42 -6.69 27.33
C PRO A 19 -0.29 -5.41 26.47
N PRO A 20 -0.95 -4.31 26.83
CA PRO A 20 -0.95 -3.06 26.05
C PRO A 20 0.44 -2.55 25.68
N GLU A 21 1.42 -2.76 26.56
CA GLU A 21 2.82 -2.36 26.36
C GLU A 21 3.49 -3.13 25.19
N SER A 22 3.10 -4.38 24.97
CA SER A 22 3.63 -5.19 23.87
C SER A 22 3.07 -4.80 22.51
N LEU A 23 1.87 -4.20 22.47
CA LEU A 23 1.22 -3.78 21.23
C LEU A 23 2.00 -2.67 20.52
N THR A 24 2.63 -1.75 21.27
CA THR A 24 3.45 -0.67 20.69
C THR A 24 4.67 -1.24 19.94
N ASN A 25 5.35 -2.24 20.53
CA ASN A 25 6.48 -2.89 19.86
C ASN A 25 6.04 -3.69 18.63
N LEU A 26 4.89 -4.36 18.72
CA LEU A 26 4.30 -5.09 17.61
C LEU A 26 3.87 -4.14 16.48
N GLU A 27 3.38 -2.95 16.81
CA GLU A 27 3.06 -1.90 15.85
C GLU A 27 4.30 -1.45 15.06
N LEU A 28 5.41 -1.16 15.74
CA LEU A 28 6.66 -0.78 15.09
C LEU A 28 7.17 -1.86 14.13
N LEU A 29 7.19 -3.12 14.58
CA LEU A 29 7.60 -4.25 13.75
C LEU A 29 6.66 -4.43 12.56
N SER A 30 5.37 -4.27 12.77
CA SER A 30 4.34 -4.33 11.74
C SER A 30 4.55 -3.23 10.67
N GLN A 31 4.84 -2.00 11.09
CA GLN A 31 5.11 -0.88 10.17
C GLN A 31 6.39 -1.11 9.36
N VAL A 32 7.47 -1.56 9.99
CA VAL A 32 8.72 -1.92 9.29
C VAL A 32 8.44 -3.01 8.25
N GLY A 33 7.69 -4.03 8.66
CA GLY A 33 7.31 -5.13 7.78
C GLY A 33 6.49 -4.67 6.57
N LEU A 34 5.54 -3.78 6.81
CA LEU A 34 4.69 -3.26 5.74
C LEU A 34 5.50 -2.36 4.77
N VAL A 35 6.46 -1.58 5.27
CA VAL A 35 7.39 -0.82 4.42
C VAL A 35 8.23 -1.74 3.54
N LEU A 36 8.80 -2.82 4.10
CA LEU A 36 9.57 -3.81 3.33
C LEU A 36 8.68 -4.52 2.31
N PHE A 37 7.48 -4.91 2.70
CA PHE A 37 6.50 -5.54 1.80
C PHE A 37 6.13 -4.62 0.62
N MET A 38 5.83 -3.35 0.89
CA MET A 38 5.51 -2.38 -0.16
C MET A 38 6.68 -2.13 -1.11
N PHE A 39 7.91 -2.17 -0.60
CA PHE A 39 9.11 -2.10 -1.42
C PHE A 39 9.23 -3.31 -2.36
N VAL A 40 8.95 -4.53 -1.87
CA VAL A 40 8.93 -5.75 -2.69
C VAL A 40 7.86 -5.65 -3.78
N ILE A 41 6.63 -5.27 -3.43
CA ILE A 41 5.54 -5.04 -4.40
C ILE A 41 5.96 -4.03 -5.49
N GLY A 42 6.59 -2.93 -5.08
CA GLY A 42 7.12 -1.94 -6.04
C GLY A 42 8.17 -2.53 -6.98
N MET A 43 9.02 -3.43 -6.50
CA MET A 43 9.99 -4.14 -7.32
C MET A 43 9.35 -5.18 -8.27
N GLU A 44 8.24 -5.80 -7.90
CA GLU A 44 7.56 -6.77 -8.77
C GLU A 44 6.96 -6.14 -10.03
N LEU A 45 6.69 -4.84 -10.02
CA LEU A 45 6.13 -4.16 -11.17
C LEU A 45 7.07 -4.12 -12.36
N ASP A 46 6.69 -4.83 -13.41
CA ASP A 46 7.41 -4.83 -14.70
C ASP A 46 6.68 -3.99 -15.75
N PHE A 47 7.18 -2.78 -15.95
CA PHE A 47 6.65 -1.86 -16.97
C PHE A 47 6.85 -2.35 -18.42
N SER A 48 7.69 -3.36 -18.66
CA SER A 48 7.90 -3.91 -20.02
C SER A 48 6.66 -4.68 -20.51
N VAL A 49 5.93 -5.30 -19.59
CA VAL A 49 4.69 -6.03 -19.87
C VAL A 49 3.57 -5.07 -20.31
N LEU A 50 3.56 -3.85 -19.77
CA LEU A 50 2.58 -2.83 -20.11
C LEU A 50 2.72 -2.29 -21.57
N LYS A 51 3.92 -2.33 -22.16
CA LYS A 51 4.18 -1.68 -23.46
C LYS A 51 3.39 -2.27 -24.64
N ASN A 52 3.07 -3.55 -24.59
CA ASN A 52 2.48 -4.23 -25.76
C ASN A 52 0.96 -4.11 -25.89
N LYS A 53 0.25 -3.75 -24.81
CA LYS A 53 -1.23 -3.59 -24.78
C LYS A 53 -1.65 -2.36 -23.96
N ILE A 54 -0.90 -1.27 -24.10
CA ILE A 54 -1.01 -0.11 -23.20
C ILE A 54 -2.40 0.52 -23.22
N ASN A 55 -3.02 0.65 -24.39
CA ASN A 55 -4.32 1.30 -24.52
C ASN A 55 -5.44 0.47 -23.88
N GLU A 56 -5.47 -0.84 -24.13
CA GLU A 56 -6.46 -1.76 -23.55
C GLU A 56 -6.28 -1.86 -22.05
N THR A 57 -5.03 -2.00 -21.58
CA THR A 57 -4.67 -2.03 -20.17
C THR A 57 -5.10 -0.74 -19.45
N LEU A 58 -4.81 0.43 -20.02
CA LEU A 58 -5.19 1.72 -19.43
C LEU A 58 -6.71 1.90 -19.35
N VAL A 59 -7.44 1.54 -20.40
CA VAL A 59 -8.92 1.67 -20.40
C VAL A 59 -9.53 0.75 -19.34
N ILE A 60 -9.12 -0.51 -19.28
CA ILE A 60 -9.65 -1.49 -18.32
C ILE A 60 -9.32 -1.04 -16.88
N SER A 61 -8.07 -0.70 -16.63
CA SER A 61 -7.59 -0.23 -15.34
C SER A 61 -8.33 1.02 -14.86
N HIS A 62 -8.35 2.07 -15.67
CA HIS A 62 -9.02 3.31 -15.27
C HIS A 62 -10.54 3.14 -15.10
N ALA A 63 -11.20 2.31 -15.92
CA ALA A 63 -12.61 1.98 -15.72
C ALA A 63 -12.81 1.20 -14.42
N GLY A 64 -11.93 0.24 -14.13
CA GLY A 64 -11.94 -0.57 -12.90
C GLY A 64 -11.75 0.25 -11.63
N ILE A 65 -11.02 1.37 -11.69
CA ILE A 65 -10.82 2.28 -10.55
C ILE A 65 -11.91 3.35 -10.51
N LEU A 66 -12.14 4.08 -11.60
CA LEU A 66 -13.01 5.26 -11.59
C LEU A 66 -14.47 4.91 -11.34
N VAL A 67 -14.98 3.82 -11.93
CA VAL A 67 -16.38 3.44 -11.76
C VAL A 67 -16.70 3.11 -10.31
N PRO A 68 -15.98 2.18 -9.62
CA PRO A 68 -16.22 1.94 -8.20
C PRO A 68 -15.95 3.15 -7.31
N PHE A 69 -14.95 3.98 -7.66
CA PHE A 69 -14.64 5.21 -6.94
C PHE A 69 -15.83 6.17 -6.91
N PHE A 70 -16.40 6.47 -8.07
CA PHE A 70 -17.57 7.35 -8.15
C PHE A 70 -18.81 6.71 -7.51
N LEU A 71 -19.01 5.40 -7.67
CA LEU A 71 -20.11 4.69 -6.99
C LEU A 71 -19.94 4.73 -5.46
N GLY A 72 -18.73 4.62 -4.95
CA GLY A 72 -18.41 4.78 -3.53
C GLY A 72 -18.71 6.18 -3.01
N ILE A 73 -18.35 7.22 -3.78
CA ILE A 73 -18.71 8.61 -3.44
C ILE A 73 -20.23 8.80 -3.41
N VAL A 74 -20.94 8.26 -4.40
CA VAL A 74 -22.41 8.31 -4.44
C VAL A 74 -23.02 7.55 -3.26
N ALA A 75 -22.53 6.34 -2.95
CA ALA A 75 -22.99 5.55 -1.81
C ALA A 75 -22.76 6.27 -0.48
N SER A 76 -21.68 7.03 -0.36
CA SER A 76 -21.35 7.81 0.83
C SER A 76 -22.44 8.80 1.22
N TYR A 77 -23.23 9.28 0.26
CA TYR A 77 -24.32 10.20 0.54
C TYR A 77 -25.41 9.60 1.44
N TRP A 78 -25.64 8.27 1.33
CA TRP A 78 -26.64 7.57 2.17
C TRP A 78 -26.10 7.06 3.50
N ILE A 79 -24.77 6.77 3.54
CA ILE A 79 -24.16 6.15 4.73
C ILE A 79 -23.42 7.13 5.63
N TYR A 80 -23.23 8.38 5.19
CA TYR A 80 -22.42 9.36 5.91
C TYR A 80 -22.98 9.68 7.31
N GLU A 81 -24.28 9.95 7.42
CA GLU A 81 -24.88 10.34 8.69
C GLU A 81 -24.82 9.22 9.75
N GLU A 82 -24.80 7.96 9.30
CA GLU A 82 -24.82 6.81 10.18
C GLU A 82 -23.40 6.32 10.56
N TYR A 83 -22.46 6.39 9.62
CA TYR A 83 -21.13 5.77 9.79
C TYR A 83 -19.96 6.74 9.87
N ALA A 84 -20.15 8.02 9.63
CA ALA A 84 -19.07 8.97 9.76
C ALA A 84 -18.72 9.20 11.23
N ALA A 85 -17.42 9.17 11.55
CA ALA A 85 -16.95 9.53 12.88
C ALA A 85 -17.28 10.99 13.18
N ALA A 86 -17.59 11.30 14.45
CA ALA A 86 -17.86 12.68 14.90
C ALA A 86 -16.73 13.62 14.41
N GLN A 87 -17.12 14.75 13.81
CA GLN A 87 -16.23 15.77 13.23
C GLN A 87 -15.56 15.42 11.88
N THR A 88 -15.85 14.28 11.27
CA THR A 88 -15.34 13.97 9.92
C THR A 88 -16.19 14.72 8.88
N ALA A 89 -15.56 15.58 8.05
CA ALA A 89 -16.26 16.23 6.97
C ALA A 89 -16.68 15.24 5.86
N PHE A 90 -17.78 15.55 5.15
CA PHE A 90 -18.31 14.67 4.11
C PHE A 90 -17.30 14.35 3.01
N LEU A 91 -16.53 15.34 2.54
CA LEU A 91 -15.60 15.14 1.43
C LEU A 91 -14.50 14.11 1.74
N PRO A 92 -13.74 14.19 2.86
CA PRO A 92 -12.79 13.15 3.24
C PRO A 92 -13.42 11.78 3.40
N PHE A 93 -14.60 11.68 4.00
CA PHE A 93 -15.33 10.43 4.16
C PHE A 93 -15.70 9.82 2.79
N ALA A 94 -16.30 10.61 1.91
CA ALA A 94 -16.71 10.15 0.57
C ALA A 94 -15.52 9.72 -0.29
N LEU A 95 -14.42 10.47 -0.24
CA LEU A 95 -13.18 10.10 -0.93
C LEU A 95 -12.57 8.80 -0.37
N PHE A 96 -12.62 8.62 0.96
CA PHE A 96 -12.15 7.39 1.61
C PHE A 96 -12.99 6.17 1.21
N ILE A 97 -14.31 6.27 1.22
CA ILE A 97 -15.20 5.20 0.75
C ILE A 97 -14.97 4.92 -0.75
N GLY A 98 -14.86 5.97 -1.56
CA GLY A 98 -14.57 5.85 -2.99
C GLY A 98 -13.29 5.06 -3.25
N ILE A 99 -12.18 5.43 -2.62
CA ILE A 99 -10.91 4.74 -2.81
C ILE A 99 -10.95 3.31 -2.26
N SER A 100 -11.61 3.09 -1.12
CA SER A 100 -11.75 1.75 -0.51
C SER A 100 -12.49 0.77 -1.41
N MET A 101 -13.45 1.25 -2.23
CA MET A 101 -14.18 0.42 -3.19
C MET A 101 -13.40 0.20 -4.50
N SER A 102 -12.36 0.97 -4.76
CA SER A 102 -11.64 0.97 -6.06
C SER A 102 -10.37 0.14 -6.04
N ILE A 103 -9.79 -0.13 -4.85
CA ILE A 103 -8.51 -0.81 -4.73
C ILE A 103 -8.71 -2.31 -4.98
N THR A 104 -7.96 -2.85 -5.96
CA THR A 104 -7.81 -4.27 -6.22
C THR A 104 -6.42 -4.73 -5.78
N ALA A 105 -6.28 -5.99 -5.36
CA ALA A 105 -5.01 -6.53 -4.88
C ALA A 105 -4.29 -7.27 -6.02
N PHE A 106 -3.31 -6.61 -6.67
CA PHE A 106 -2.47 -7.21 -7.71
C PHE A 106 -1.84 -8.55 -7.27
N PRO A 107 -1.21 -8.69 -6.08
CA PRO A 107 -0.54 -9.94 -5.71
C PRO A 107 -1.51 -11.13 -5.65
N VAL A 108 -2.73 -10.91 -5.19
CA VAL A 108 -3.75 -11.96 -5.12
C VAL A 108 -4.18 -12.42 -6.51
N LEU A 109 -4.43 -11.46 -7.42
CA LEU A 109 -4.80 -11.77 -8.80
C LEU A 109 -3.65 -12.47 -9.55
N ALA A 110 -2.42 -11.99 -9.40
CA ALA A 110 -1.24 -12.59 -10.00
C ALA A 110 -1.07 -14.04 -9.57
N ARG A 111 -1.23 -14.34 -8.28
CA ARG A 111 -1.18 -15.69 -7.74
C ARG A 111 -2.28 -16.60 -8.31
N ILE A 112 -3.51 -16.12 -8.37
CA ILE A 112 -4.62 -16.88 -8.97
C ILE A 112 -4.33 -17.23 -10.43
N ILE A 113 -3.82 -16.27 -11.21
CA ILE A 113 -3.47 -16.46 -12.61
C ILE A 113 -2.32 -17.47 -12.76
N GLN A 114 -1.32 -17.42 -11.86
CA GLN A 114 -0.22 -18.40 -11.82
C GLN A 114 -0.74 -19.80 -11.50
N GLU A 115 -1.53 -19.97 -10.45
CA GLU A 115 -2.10 -21.26 -10.05
C GLU A 115 -3.00 -21.87 -11.13
N ARG A 116 -3.67 -21.04 -11.93
CA ARG A 116 -4.48 -21.46 -13.08
C ARG A 116 -3.68 -21.68 -14.37
N ASN A 117 -2.35 -21.51 -14.36
CA ASN A 117 -1.47 -21.59 -15.53
C ASN A 117 -1.88 -20.65 -16.68
N MET A 118 -2.48 -19.50 -16.36
CA MET A 118 -2.98 -18.53 -17.35
C MET A 118 -2.00 -17.41 -17.65
N THR A 119 -0.82 -17.37 -17.05
CA THR A 119 0.18 -16.29 -17.18
C THR A 119 0.59 -15.99 -18.62
N LYS A 120 0.58 -17.02 -19.49
CA LYS A 120 0.94 -16.91 -20.92
C LYS A 120 -0.26 -16.72 -21.85
N THR A 121 -1.50 -16.73 -21.33
CA THR A 121 -2.69 -16.48 -22.14
C THR A 121 -2.89 -14.98 -22.36
N SER A 122 -3.57 -14.60 -23.44
CA SER A 122 -3.88 -13.19 -23.73
C SER A 122 -4.69 -12.55 -22.61
N LEU A 123 -5.64 -13.29 -22.02
CA LEU A 123 -6.45 -12.81 -20.89
C LEU A 123 -5.61 -12.65 -19.62
N GLY A 124 -4.80 -13.64 -19.28
CA GLY A 124 -3.95 -13.58 -18.08
C GLY A 124 -2.91 -12.45 -18.16
N THR A 125 -2.27 -12.28 -19.32
CA THR A 125 -1.33 -11.17 -19.53
C THR A 125 -2.02 -9.81 -19.39
N LEU A 126 -3.20 -9.64 -19.99
CA LEU A 126 -3.97 -8.41 -19.91
C LEU A 126 -4.44 -8.13 -18.47
N ALA A 127 -4.92 -9.14 -17.77
CA ALA A 127 -5.36 -9.00 -16.38
C ALA A 127 -4.20 -8.63 -15.45
N ILE A 128 -3.03 -9.28 -15.58
CA ILE A 128 -1.82 -8.93 -14.81
C ILE A 128 -1.37 -7.50 -15.11
N ALA A 129 -1.33 -7.11 -16.38
CA ALA A 129 -0.92 -5.76 -16.77
C ALA A 129 -1.88 -4.69 -16.25
N SER A 130 -3.21 -4.94 -16.33
CA SER A 130 -4.22 -4.02 -15.81
C SER A 130 -4.14 -3.89 -14.29
N ALA A 131 -4.04 -5.00 -13.56
CA ALA A 131 -3.92 -4.98 -12.11
C ALA A 131 -2.63 -4.31 -11.63
N ALA A 132 -1.51 -4.49 -12.33
CA ALA A 132 -0.27 -3.78 -12.02
C ALA A 132 -0.40 -2.26 -12.23
N ASN A 133 -1.11 -1.82 -13.27
CA ASN A 133 -1.43 -0.41 -13.46
C ASN A 133 -2.44 0.13 -12.44
N ASP A 134 -3.42 -0.71 -12.03
CA ASP A 134 -4.36 -0.39 -10.96
C ASP A 134 -3.65 -0.10 -9.66
N ASP A 135 -2.69 -0.92 -9.24
CA ASP A 135 -1.92 -0.72 -8.02
C ASP A 135 -1.19 0.64 -8.02
N VAL A 136 -0.48 0.98 -9.11
CA VAL A 136 0.20 2.28 -9.22
C VAL A 136 -0.80 3.42 -9.12
N THR A 137 -1.90 3.35 -9.88
CA THR A 137 -2.92 4.39 -9.93
C THR A 137 -3.64 4.53 -8.59
N ALA A 138 -3.99 3.40 -7.95
CA ALA A 138 -4.63 3.37 -6.65
C ALA A 138 -3.75 3.99 -5.55
N TRP A 139 -2.45 3.70 -5.54
CA TRP A 139 -1.52 4.30 -4.60
C TRP A 139 -1.36 5.81 -4.80
N CYS A 140 -1.28 6.27 -6.06
CA CYS A 140 -1.26 7.69 -6.36
C CYS A 140 -2.57 8.38 -5.92
N LEU A 141 -3.71 7.77 -6.20
CA LEU A 141 -5.02 8.29 -5.80
C LEU A 141 -5.17 8.30 -4.26
N LEU A 142 -4.74 7.25 -3.59
CA LEU A 142 -4.74 7.18 -2.12
C LEU A 142 -3.87 8.28 -1.51
N ALA A 143 -2.71 8.57 -2.08
CA ALA A 143 -1.85 9.66 -1.63
C ALA A 143 -2.58 11.02 -1.73
N VAL A 144 -3.30 11.26 -2.84
CA VAL A 144 -4.12 12.48 -3.02
C VAL A 144 -5.26 12.55 -2.01
N VAL A 145 -5.98 11.44 -1.79
CA VAL A 145 -7.07 11.37 -0.81
C VAL A 145 -6.57 11.65 0.61
N ILE A 146 -5.43 11.06 1.01
CA ILE A 146 -4.80 11.31 2.31
C ILE A 146 -4.39 12.78 2.43
N ALA A 147 -3.79 13.35 1.38
CA ALA A 147 -3.41 14.76 1.37
C ALA A 147 -4.61 15.68 1.59
N ILE A 148 -5.73 15.44 0.91
CA ILE A 148 -6.98 16.20 1.08
C ILE A 148 -7.55 16.00 2.50
N ALA A 149 -7.57 14.77 3.00
CA ALA A 149 -8.12 14.46 4.33
C ALA A 149 -7.33 15.11 5.47
N LYS A 150 -5.99 15.13 5.36
CA LYS A 150 -5.10 15.71 6.39
C LYS A 150 -4.96 17.23 6.30
N ALA A 151 -5.19 17.81 5.14
CA ALA A 151 -4.83 19.19 4.87
C ALA A 151 -5.68 20.25 5.61
N GLY A 152 -6.91 19.93 6.01
CA GLY A 152 -7.82 20.86 6.68
C GLY A 152 -8.24 22.08 5.84
N THR A 153 -7.42 22.49 4.84
CA THR A 153 -7.71 23.58 3.91
C THR A 153 -7.35 23.18 2.47
N PHE A 154 -8.02 23.78 1.51
CA PHE A 154 -7.75 23.53 0.08
C PHE A 154 -6.31 23.89 -0.32
N ALA A 155 -5.76 24.95 0.25
CA ALA A 155 -4.39 25.39 -0.03
C ALA A 155 -3.34 24.37 0.44
N SER A 156 -3.49 23.79 1.64
CA SER A 156 -2.58 22.76 2.15
C SER A 156 -2.72 21.43 1.39
N ALA A 157 -3.92 21.09 0.89
CA ALA A 157 -4.10 19.95 -0.02
C ALA A 157 -3.32 20.16 -1.32
N LEU A 158 -3.44 21.32 -1.93
CA LEU A 158 -2.72 21.65 -3.16
C LEU A 158 -1.19 21.63 -2.99
N TYR A 159 -0.71 22.11 -1.84
CA TYR A 159 0.70 22.05 -1.48
C TYR A 159 1.20 20.61 -1.34
N ALA A 160 0.47 19.75 -0.62
CA ALA A 160 0.82 18.33 -0.46
C ALA A 160 0.80 17.58 -1.81
N ILE A 161 -0.19 17.83 -2.67
CA ILE A 161 -0.27 17.28 -4.03
C ILE A 161 0.93 17.74 -4.87
N GLY A 162 1.28 19.03 -4.81
CA GLY A 162 2.43 19.60 -5.52
C GLY A 162 3.75 18.97 -5.05
N LEU A 163 3.96 18.82 -3.74
CA LEU A 163 5.13 18.14 -3.19
C LEU A 163 5.19 16.66 -3.58
N THR A 164 4.04 15.98 -3.62
CA THR A 164 3.94 14.58 -4.07
C THR A 164 4.35 14.46 -5.54
N ALA A 165 3.85 15.33 -6.39
CA ALA A 165 4.23 15.36 -7.81
C ALA A 165 5.73 15.63 -7.99
N LEU A 166 6.28 16.60 -7.27
CA LEU A 166 7.71 16.90 -7.26
C LEU A 166 8.54 15.68 -6.79
N TYR A 167 8.11 15.03 -5.73
CA TYR A 167 8.74 13.80 -5.22
C TYR A 167 8.76 12.70 -6.29
N ILE A 168 7.64 12.43 -6.96
CA ILE A 168 7.57 11.43 -8.04
C ILE A 168 8.54 11.78 -9.18
N ILE A 169 8.58 13.05 -9.59
CA ILE A 169 9.52 13.54 -10.62
C ILE A 169 10.96 13.28 -10.21
N ILE A 170 11.34 13.60 -8.96
CA ILE A 170 12.70 13.35 -8.44
C ILE A 170 13.02 11.86 -8.44
N MET A 171 12.08 11.00 -8.02
CA MET A 171 12.28 9.55 -8.00
C MET A 171 12.56 9.00 -9.41
N PHE A 172 11.84 9.45 -10.43
CA PHE A 172 12.03 8.98 -11.80
C PHE A 172 13.20 9.65 -12.55
N MET A 173 13.44 10.93 -12.34
CA MET A 173 14.45 11.70 -13.07
C MET A 173 15.84 11.70 -12.42
N VAL A 174 15.92 11.53 -11.11
CA VAL A 174 17.19 11.58 -10.36
C VAL A 174 17.52 10.21 -9.77
N VAL A 175 16.65 9.64 -8.96
CA VAL A 175 16.94 8.41 -8.21
C VAL A 175 17.05 7.20 -9.14
N ARG A 176 16.10 7.03 -10.05
CA ARG A 176 16.12 5.91 -11.02
C ARG A 176 17.37 5.88 -11.90
N PRO A 177 17.77 6.96 -12.60
CA PRO A 177 19.01 6.94 -13.40
C PRO A 177 20.27 6.79 -12.55
N PHE A 178 20.29 7.35 -11.33
CA PHE A 178 21.38 7.12 -10.38
C PHE A 178 21.53 5.64 -10.04
N LEU A 179 20.44 4.99 -9.62
CA LEU A 179 20.41 3.56 -9.30
C LEU A 179 20.77 2.69 -10.50
N LYS A 180 20.36 3.08 -11.72
CA LYS A 180 20.74 2.37 -12.93
C LYS A 180 22.26 2.40 -13.16
N LYS A 181 22.89 3.57 -13.03
CA LYS A 181 24.36 3.72 -13.17
C LYS A 181 25.10 2.92 -12.08
N VAL A 182 24.65 2.99 -10.84
CA VAL A 182 25.24 2.23 -9.74
C VAL A 182 25.06 0.72 -9.99
N GLY A 183 23.86 0.30 -10.41
CA GLY A 183 23.57 -1.11 -10.73
C GLY A 183 24.45 -1.66 -11.85
N GLU A 184 24.75 -0.87 -12.88
CA GLU A 184 25.64 -1.26 -13.99
C GLU A 184 27.09 -1.49 -13.51
N VAL A 185 27.58 -0.68 -12.56
CA VAL A 185 28.93 -0.85 -11.97
C VAL A 185 29.02 -2.14 -11.16
N TYR A 186 27.95 -2.54 -10.49
CA TYR A 186 27.93 -3.76 -9.67
C TYR A 186 27.40 -5.01 -10.39
N ALA A 187 26.81 -4.87 -11.60
CA ALA A 187 26.25 -5.98 -12.36
C ALA A 187 27.27 -7.06 -12.76
N ASN A 188 28.55 -6.70 -12.84
CA ASN A 188 29.66 -7.60 -13.20
C ASN A 188 30.28 -8.35 -11.99
N GLN A 189 29.75 -8.16 -10.79
CA GLN A 189 30.25 -8.85 -9.60
C GLN A 189 29.34 -10.05 -9.30
N GLU A 190 29.90 -11.24 -9.22
CA GLU A 190 29.19 -12.50 -8.88
C GLU A 190 28.59 -12.47 -7.47
N VAL A 191 29.04 -11.56 -6.61
CA VAL A 191 28.56 -11.40 -5.23
C VAL A 191 27.99 -10.00 -5.05
N ILE A 192 26.73 -9.91 -4.65
CA ILE A 192 26.12 -8.62 -4.29
C ILE A 192 26.88 -7.99 -3.15
N ASN A 193 27.43 -6.80 -3.42
CA ASN A 193 28.16 -6.03 -2.42
C ASN A 193 27.20 -5.55 -1.34
N LYS A 194 27.53 -5.84 -0.05
CA LYS A 194 26.76 -5.40 1.12
C LYS A 194 26.53 -3.88 1.13
N THR A 195 27.49 -3.12 0.61
CA THR A 195 27.40 -1.64 0.48
C THR A 195 26.24 -1.23 -0.43
N PHE A 196 26.00 -1.99 -1.51
CA PHE A 196 24.92 -1.68 -2.44
C PHE A 196 23.55 -2.02 -1.84
N VAL A 197 23.43 -3.12 -1.11
CA VAL A 197 22.22 -3.46 -0.34
C VAL A 197 21.93 -2.36 0.69
N ALA A 198 22.95 -1.91 1.42
CA ALA A 198 22.83 -0.83 2.39
C ALA A 198 22.37 0.49 1.74
N LEU A 199 22.90 0.83 0.54
CA LEU A 199 22.47 2.01 -0.20
C LEU A 199 20.97 1.94 -0.57
N ILE A 200 20.50 0.78 -1.00
CA ILE A 200 19.08 0.61 -1.35
C ILE A 200 18.18 0.73 -0.13
N LEU A 201 18.55 0.08 0.98
CA LEU A 201 17.80 0.21 2.22
C LEU A 201 17.81 1.67 2.73
N LEU A 202 18.91 2.39 2.54
CA LEU A 202 18.97 3.82 2.85
C LEU A 202 18.01 4.63 1.97
N ILE A 203 17.96 4.36 0.66
CA ILE A 203 17.02 5.02 -0.26
C ILE A 203 15.58 4.68 0.14
N LEU A 204 15.29 3.44 0.49
CA LEU A 204 13.98 3.02 0.99
C LEU A 204 13.55 3.83 2.22
N ILE A 205 14.43 3.93 3.23
CA ILE A 205 14.16 4.67 4.46
C ILE A 205 13.97 6.17 4.17
N ILE A 206 14.87 6.78 3.40
CA ILE A 206 14.76 8.20 3.02
C ILE A 206 13.45 8.45 2.26
N SER A 207 13.12 7.60 1.30
CA SER A 207 11.91 7.69 0.49
C SER A 207 10.65 7.61 1.36
N SER A 208 10.57 6.63 2.25
CA SER A 208 9.46 6.46 3.18
C SER A 208 9.32 7.63 4.15
N THR A 209 10.45 8.12 4.69
CA THR A 209 10.45 9.27 5.61
C THR A 209 10.04 10.57 4.89
N LEU A 210 10.51 10.80 3.66
CA LEU A 210 10.13 11.97 2.88
C LEU A 210 8.62 12.02 2.61
N THR A 211 8.03 10.89 2.22
CA THR A 211 6.59 10.83 1.96
C THR A 211 5.76 11.01 3.23
N GLU A 212 6.23 10.53 4.37
CA GLU A 212 5.59 10.80 5.67
C GLU A 212 5.65 12.29 6.04
N ILE A 213 6.79 12.95 5.82
CA ILE A 213 6.96 14.40 6.05
C ILE A 213 6.06 15.23 5.11
N ILE A 214 5.90 14.80 3.85
CA ILE A 214 5.00 15.46 2.88
C ILE A 214 3.53 15.36 3.33
N GLY A 215 3.20 14.39 4.20
CA GLY A 215 1.84 14.16 4.70
C GLY A 215 1.08 13.05 3.98
N ILE A 216 1.71 12.39 3.01
CA ILE A 216 1.28 11.11 2.46
C ILE A 216 1.87 9.97 3.29
N HIS A 217 1.46 8.76 3.10
CA HIS A 217 1.90 7.66 3.97
C HIS A 217 3.29 7.14 3.57
N ALA A 218 4.12 6.72 4.57
CA ALA A 218 5.45 6.12 4.35
C ALA A 218 5.43 4.93 3.38
N LEU A 219 4.32 4.19 3.32
CA LEU A 219 4.13 3.06 2.41
C LEU A 219 4.20 3.45 0.93
N PHE A 220 3.72 4.66 0.57
CA PHE A 220 3.86 5.17 -0.78
C PHE A 220 5.34 5.39 -1.15
N GLY A 221 6.13 5.92 -0.21
CA GLY A 221 7.56 6.09 -0.38
C GLY A 221 8.31 4.77 -0.56
N ALA A 222 7.93 3.76 0.24
CA ALA A 222 8.48 2.41 0.11
C ALA A 222 8.15 1.78 -1.24
N PHE A 223 6.90 1.85 -1.67
CA PHE A 223 6.45 1.39 -2.97
C PHE A 223 7.21 2.07 -4.11
N MET A 224 7.31 3.39 -4.10
CA MET A 224 8.04 4.16 -5.11
C MET A 224 9.53 3.83 -5.15
N ALA A 225 10.16 3.58 -3.98
CA ALA A 225 11.55 3.12 -3.92
C ALA A 225 11.72 1.77 -4.64
N GLY A 226 10.76 0.85 -4.52
CA GLY A 226 10.71 -0.41 -5.26
C GLY A 226 10.53 -0.21 -6.77
N VAL A 227 9.58 0.64 -7.17
CA VAL A 227 9.24 0.96 -8.57
C VAL A 227 10.43 1.50 -9.36
N VAL A 228 11.27 2.33 -8.74
CA VAL A 228 12.44 2.93 -9.40
C VAL A 228 13.66 2.03 -9.46
N MET A 229 13.61 0.83 -8.87
CA MET A 229 14.71 -0.13 -8.93
C MET A 229 15.05 -0.51 -10.37
N PRO A 230 16.35 -0.61 -10.71
CA PRO A 230 16.76 -0.97 -12.04
C PRO A 230 16.32 -2.39 -12.41
N PRO A 231 15.86 -2.61 -13.65
CA PRO A 231 15.37 -3.91 -14.11
C PRO A 231 16.48 -4.93 -14.40
N SER A 232 17.73 -4.65 -14.04
CA SER A 232 18.84 -5.58 -14.23
C SER A 232 18.55 -6.90 -13.50
N ILE A 233 18.35 -7.97 -14.27
CA ILE A 233 17.76 -9.25 -13.83
C ILE A 233 18.50 -9.85 -12.63
N GLY A 234 19.82 -9.80 -12.59
CA GLY A 234 20.59 -10.40 -11.49
C GLY A 234 20.40 -9.67 -10.16
N PHE A 235 20.41 -8.35 -10.18
CA PHE A 235 20.33 -7.53 -8.97
C PHE A 235 18.93 -7.55 -8.34
N ARG A 236 17.89 -7.30 -9.15
CA ARG A 236 16.49 -7.31 -8.71
C ARG A 236 16.12 -8.66 -8.10
N LYS A 237 16.51 -9.76 -8.77
CA LYS A 237 16.27 -11.13 -8.28
C LYS A 237 16.85 -11.34 -6.89
N VAL A 238 18.11 -10.98 -6.68
CA VAL A 238 18.77 -11.22 -5.39
C VAL A 238 18.25 -10.28 -4.29
N MET A 239 17.85 -9.04 -4.61
CA MET A 239 17.19 -8.18 -3.65
C MET A 239 15.81 -8.71 -3.26
N MET A 240 15.05 -9.20 -4.24
CA MET A 240 13.77 -9.86 -3.96
C MET A 240 13.98 -11.08 -3.06
N GLU A 241 14.84 -12.02 -3.42
CA GLU A 241 15.13 -13.21 -2.61
C GLU A 241 15.54 -12.88 -1.16
N LYS A 242 16.29 -11.80 -0.93
CA LYS A 242 16.75 -11.42 0.42
C LYS A 242 15.69 -10.68 1.26
N VAL A 243 14.86 -9.88 0.64
CA VAL A 243 13.89 -9.01 1.34
C VAL A 243 12.52 -9.65 1.38
N GLU A 244 12.12 -10.35 0.31
CA GLU A 244 10.82 -10.98 0.16
C GLU A 244 10.55 -12.03 1.24
N ASP A 245 11.48 -12.96 1.45
CA ASP A 245 11.32 -14.01 2.46
C ASP A 245 11.10 -13.42 3.86
N ILE A 246 11.90 -12.42 4.25
CA ILE A 246 11.76 -11.76 5.54
C ILE A 246 10.45 -10.98 5.61
N ALA A 247 10.10 -10.25 4.55
CA ALA A 247 8.88 -9.46 4.49
C ALA A 247 7.63 -10.34 4.53
N LEU A 248 7.58 -11.41 3.73
CA LEU A 248 6.38 -12.25 3.58
C LEU A 248 6.26 -13.31 4.69
N VAL A 249 7.36 -13.92 5.12
CA VAL A 249 7.32 -15.05 6.07
C VAL A 249 7.29 -14.57 7.52
N PHE A 250 7.96 -13.47 7.82
CA PHE A 250 8.06 -12.97 9.19
C PHE A 250 7.20 -11.73 9.44
N PHE A 251 7.39 -10.67 8.66
CA PHE A 251 6.75 -9.38 8.96
C PHE A 251 5.28 -9.30 8.55
N LEU A 252 4.91 -9.86 7.41
CA LEU A 252 3.52 -9.80 6.94
C LEU A 252 2.54 -10.50 7.89
N PRO A 253 2.84 -11.70 8.43
CA PRO A 253 2.04 -12.30 9.50
C PRO A 253 1.94 -11.45 10.76
N LEU A 254 3.03 -10.75 11.15
CA LEU A 254 2.99 -9.81 12.29
C LEU A 254 2.04 -8.64 12.03
N PHE A 255 2.06 -8.09 10.82
CA PHE A 255 1.12 -7.03 10.42
C PHE A 255 -0.33 -7.51 10.50
N PHE A 256 -0.65 -8.68 9.97
CA PHE A 256 -2.01 -9.22 10.06
C PHE A 256 -2.41 -9.56 11.50
N ALA A 257 -1.48 -10.08 12.30
CA ALA A 257 -1.73 -10.33 13.72
C ALA A 257 -2.02 -9.02 14.46
N PHE A 258 -1.20 -7.99 14.26
CA PHE A 258 -1.40 -6.67 14.88
C PHE A 258 -2.73 -6.03 14.44
N THR A 259 -3.03 -6.05 13.15
CA THR A 259 -4.29 -5.54 12.61
C THR A 259 -5.48 -6.29 13.21
N GLY A 260 -5.41 -7.62 13.30
CA GLY A 260 -6.44 -8.44 13.93
C GLY A 260 -6.60 -8.18 15.43
N LEU A 261 -5.51 -7.86 16.15
CA LEU A 261 -5.56 -7.50 17.58
C LEU A 261 -6.19 -6.12 17.82
N ARG A 262 -6.17 -5.22 16.84
CA ARG A 262 -6.82 -3.90 16.92
C ARG A 262 -8.24 -3.88 16.36
N THR A 263 -8.69 -4.96 15.72
CA THR A 263 -10.01 -5.01 15.09
C THR A 263 -11.05 -5.53 16.06
N GLU A 264 -11.96 -4.66 16.48
CA GLU A 264 -13.11 -4.98 17.31
C GLU A 264 -14.38 -5.03 16.44
N ILE A 265 -14.81 -6.23 16.08
CA ILE A 265 -16.02 -6.43 15.27
C ILE A 265 -17.28 -6.07 16.09
N GLY A 266 -17.24 -6.28 17.40
CA GLY A 266 -18.34 -5.97 18.32
C GLY A 266 -18.64 -4.47 18.50
N SER A 267 -17.64 -3.59 18.26
CA SER A 267 -17.83 -2.14 18.40
C SER A 267 -18.84 -1.57 17.39
N VAL A 268 -18.96 -2.20 16.22
CA VAL A 268 -19.94 -1.81 15.18
C VAL A 268 -21.38 -2.06 15.67
N SER A 269 -21.61 -3.10 16.46
CA SER A 269 -22.93 -3.42 17.03
C SER A 269 -23.32 -2.50 18.20
N TYR A 270 -22.34 -2.03 18.99
CA TYR A 270 -22.58 -1.13 20.14
C TYR A 270 -22.89 0.31 19.75
N THR A 271 -22.38 0.80 18.64
CA THR A 271 -22.72 2.15 18.14
C THR A 271 -24.17 2.25 17.70
N HIS A 272 -24.76 1.20 17.15
CA HIS A 272 -26.20 1.14 16.84
C HIS A 272 -27.08 1.14 18.09
N LEU A 273 -26.68 0.48 19.17
CA LEU A 273 -27.47 0.43 20.41
C LEU A 273 -27.43 1.75 21.19
N ARG A 274 -26.27 2.46 21.18
CA ARG A 274 -26.15 3.77 21.85
C ARG A 274 -26.91 4.90 21.13
N ALA A 275 -27.07 4.84 19.84
CA ALA A 275 -27.85 5.84 19.11
C ALA A 275 -29.35 5.77 19.42
N HIS A 276 -29.85 4.60 19.84
CA HIS A 276 -31.24 4.42 20.25
C HIS A 276 -31.51 4.74 21.75
N GLU A 277 -30.48 4.82 22.59
CA GLU A 277 -30.66 5.15 24.04
C GLU A 277 -30.58 6.65 24.34
N THR A 278 -30.25 7.49 23.37
CA THR A 278 -30.15 8.97 23.55
C THR A 278 -31.21 9.77 22.78
N SER A 279 -32.27 9.12 22.29
CA SER A 279 -33.41 9.79 21.66
C SER A 279 -34.61 9.83 22.57
#